data_965709cc893fe645ac483206386d1f09
#
_entry.id   965709cc893fe645ac483206386d1f09
#
_cell.length_a   1.000
_cell.length_b   1.000
_cell.length_c   1.000
_cell.angle_alpha   90.00
_cell.angle_beta   90.00
_cell.angle_gamma   90.00
#
_symmetry.space_group_name_H-M   'P 1'
#
loop_
_entity.id
_entity.type
_entity.pdbx_description
1 polymer ?
#
loop_
_entity_poly.entity_id
_entity_poly.type
_entity_poly.pdbx_seq_one_letter_code
_entity_poly.pdbx_strand_id
1 'polypeptide(L)'
;MSNGSIADLSGRDLDHAVHAEVMGGNVGDPDVPLYSTDWTDVWRVLDQAEAWRIHKPPAGDVVVQVLIGGKQGKHPAPTVEEAVCKAVLKARHS
;
A
#
# COMPACT_ATOMS: atom_id res chain seq x y z
N MET A 1 -21.08 -2.34 -8.42
CA MET A 1 -20.47 -1.47 -8.41
C MET A 1 -19.18 -1.51 -8.10
N SER A 2 -18.47 -0.84 -8.52
CA SER A 2 -17.23 -0.93 -8.38
C SER A 2 -16.83 -0.42 -7.20
N ASN A 3 -16.32 -0.98 -6.50
CA ASN A 3 -15.91 -0.61 -5.46
C ASN A 3 -14.83 -0.01 -5.29
N GLY A 4 -14.50 0.79 -5.75
CA GLY A 4 -13.43 1.42 -5.42
C GLY A 4 -12.26 1.00 -5.99
N SER A 5 -11.71 1.67 -6.91
CA SER A 5 -10.40 1.31 -7.34
C SER A 5 -9.43 1.61 -6.21
N ILE A 6 -8.28 1.00 -6.26
CA ILE A 6 -7.21 1.24 -5.29
C ILE A 6 -6.88 2.74 -5.21
N ALA A 7 -6.94 3.43 -6.34
CA ALA A 7 -6.65 4.86 -6.37
C ALA A 7 -7.60 5.70 -5.51
N ASP A 8 -8.80 5.21 -5.27
CA ASP A 8 -9.79 5.93 -4.49
C ASP A 8 -9.71 5.66 -2.99
N LEU A 9 -8.92 4.68 -2.58
CA LEU A 9 -8.76 4.37 -1.17
C LEU A 9 -7.85 5.41 -0.50
N SER A 10 -8.17 5.78 0.71
CA SER A 10 -7.33 6.70 1.48
C SER A 10 -7.58 6.51 2.96
N GLY A 11 -6.66 7.02 3.77
CA GLY A 11 -6.81 7.02 5.22
C GLY A 11 -7.05 5.64 5.79
N ARG A 12 -8.02 5.53 6.65
CA ARG A 12 -8.32 4.26 7.34
C ARG A 12 -8.83 3.19 6.40
N ASP A 13 -9.53 3.57 5.33
CA ASP A 13 -9.98 2.58 4.35
C ASP A 13 -8.80 1.89 3.69
N LEU A 14 -7.76 2.66 3.38
CA LEU A 14 -6.54 2.11 2.80
C LEU A 14 -5.81 1.23 3.81
N ASP A 15 -5.74 1.65 5.08
CA ASP A 15 -5.11 0.86 6.13
C ASP A 15 -5.80 -0.49 6.29
N HIS A 16 -7.13 -0.49 6.31
CA HIS A 16 -7.91 -1.72 6.46
C HIS A 16 -7.72 -2.66 5.27
N ALA A 17 -7.67 -2.11 4.05
CA ALA A 17 -7.46 -2.93 2.86
C ALA A 17 -6.08 -3.61 2.91
N VAL A 18 -5.03 -2.87 3.27
CA VAL A 18 -3.68 -3.42 3.38
C VAL A 18 -3.64 -4.49 4.47
N HIS A 19 -4.27 -4.21 5.62
CA HIS A 19 -4.29 -5.14 6.74
C HIS A 19 -4.92 -6.48 6.34
N ALA A 20 -6.06 -6.44 5.68
CA ALA A 20 -6.78 -7.65 5.30
C ALA A 20 -6.16 -8.38 4.12
N GLU A 21 -5.67 -7.64 3.14
CA GLU A 21 -5.26 -8.26 1.86
C GLU A 21 -3.77 -8.53 1.76
N VAL A 22 -2.95 -7.81 2.48
CA VAL A 22 -1.48 -7.94 2.38
C VAL A 22 -0.89 -8.51 3.66
N MET A 23 -1.33 -8.01 4.81
CA MET A 23 -0.71 -8.37 6.09
C MET A 23 -1.35 -9.57 6.78
N GLY A 24 -2.39 -10.12 6.18
CA GLY A 24 -3.02 -11.33 6.74
C GLY A 24 -3.94 -11.10 7.91
N GLY A 25 -4.34 -9.86 8.15
CA GLY A 25 -5.27 -9.56 9.23
C GLY A 25 -6.72 -9.82 8.86
N ASN A 26 -7.61 -9.55 9.79
CA ASN A 26 -9.04 -9.72 9.57
C ASN A 26 -9.73 -8.37 9.40
N VAL A 27 -10.77 -8.34 8.60
CA VAL A 27 -11.48 -7.11 8.29
C VAL A 27 -12.03 -6.46 9.56
N GLY A 28 -12.43 -7.23 10.52
CA GLY A 28 -13.02 -6.70 11.75
C GLY A 28 -12.03 -6.43 12.88
N ASP A 29 -10.75 -6.51 12.64
CA ASP A 29 -9.76 -6.30 13.69
C ASP A 29 -9.86 -4.88 14.26
N PRO A 30 -9.84 -4.73 15.59
CA PRO A 30 -9.99 -3.42 16.20
C PRO A 30 -8.74 -2.55 16.10
N ASP A 31 -7.56 -3.18 16.04
CA ASP A 31 -6.33 -2.45 16.04
C ASP A 31 -5.61 -2.59 14.71
N VAL A 32 -6.03 -1.86 13.73
CA VAL A 32 -5.37 -1.84 12.43
C VAL A 32 -4.29 -0.77 12.44
N PRO A 33 -3.04 -1.12 12.16
CA PRO A 33 -1.97 -0.13 12.11
C PRO A 33 -2.21 0.97 11.08
N LEU A 34 -1.52 2.09 11.24
CA LEU A 34 -1.68 3.25 10.37
C LEU A 34 -0.75 3.15 9.17
N TYR A 35 -0.91 2.13 8.35
CA TYR A 35 0.01 1.86 7.24
C TYR A 35 0.12 3.03 6.26
N SER A 36 -0.98 3.75 6.05
CA SER A 36 -0.99 4.81 5.04
C SER A 36 -0.46 6.15 5.54
N THR A 37 -0.22 6.30 6.84
CA THR A 37 0.20 7.57 7.42
C THR A 37 1.38 7.47 8.38
N ASP A 38 1.71 6.29 8.87
CA ASP A 38 2.79 6.13 9.84
C ASP A 38 3.98 5.44 9.19
N TRP A 39 5.14 6.09 9.20
CA TRP A 39 6.34 5.58 8.56
C TRP A 39 6.80 4.25 9.17
N THR A 40 6.66 4.10 10.48
CA THR A 40 7.05 2.86 11.14
C THR A 40 6.16 1.70 10.69
N ASP A 41 4.86 1.95 10.59
CA ASP A 41 3.94 0.89 10.20
C ASP A 41 4.11 0.51 8.73
N VAL A 42 4.45 1.47 7.87
CA VAL A 42 4.60 1.17 6.44
C VAL A 42 5.81 0.26 6.18
N TRP A 43 6.84 0.30 7.03
CA TRP A 43 7.97 -0.60 6.87
C TRP A 43 7.57 -2.05 7.02
N ARG A 44 6.55 -2.33 7.85
CA ARG A 44 6.04 -3.69 7.97
C ARG A 44 5.43 -4.17 6.66
N VAL A 45 4.81 -3.25 5.92
CA VAL A 45 4.25 -3.57 4.61
C VAL A 45 5.36 -3.85 3.62
N LEU A 46 6.39 -3.02 3.60
CA LEU A 46 7.53 -3.21 2.69
C LEU A 46 8.26 -4.53 2.97
N ASP A 47 8.27 -4.97 4.23
CA ASP A 47 8.91 -6.24 4.57
C ASP A 47 8.20 -7.43 3.92
N GLN A 48 6.97 -7.28 3.49
CA GLN A 48 6.25 -8.35 2.79
C GLN A 48 6.69 -8.46 1.33
N ALA A 49 7.34 -7.45 0.79
CA ALA A 49 7.73 -7.44 -0.60
C ALA A 49 9.09 -8.11 -0.79
N GLU A 50 9.23 -8.82 -1.90
CA GLU A 50 10.51 -9.43 -2.27
C GLU A 50 11.49 -8.37 -2.73
N ALA A 51 10.97 -7.32 -3.33
CA ALA A 51 11.78 -6.18 -3.77
C ALA A 51 10.90 -4.95 -3.86
N TRP A 52 11.50 -3.78 -3.71
CA TRP A 52 10.74 -2.55 -3.84
C TRP A 52 11.65 -1.41 -4.29
N ARG A 53 11.03 -0.39 -4.87
CA ARG A 53 11.75 0.80 -5.32
C ARG A 53 10.87 2.01 -5.06
N ILE A 54 11.44 3.06 -4.53
CA ILE A 54 10.76 4.32 -4.28
C ILE A 54 11.43 5.39 -5.13
N HIS A 55 10.64 6.12 -5.92
CA HIS A 55 11.15 7.19 -6.74
C HIS A 55 10.36 8.46 -6.44
N LYS A 56 11.06 9.52 -6.08
CA LYS A 56 10.40 10.79 -5.84
C LYS A 56 10.97 11.80 -6.82
N PRO A 57 10.21 12.20 -7.84
CA PRO A 57 10.69 13.20 -8.78
C PRO A 57 10.77 14.58 -8.10
N PRO A 58 11.50 15.54 -8.68
CA PRO A 58 11.57 16.89 -8.11
C PRO A 58 10.21 17.55 -7.96
N ALA A 59 9.28 17.23 -8.85
CA ALA A 59 7.92 17.71 -8.74
C ALA A 59 7.00 16.54 -9.04
N GLY A 60 5.90 16.49 -8.36
CA GLY A 60 4.92 15.42 -8.56
C GLY A 60 4.91 14.41 -7.44
N ASP A 61 4.16 13.34 -7.63
CA ASP A 61 3.92 12.36 -6.60
C ASP A 61 5.09 11.39 -6.47
N VAL A 62 5.20 10.80 -5.29
CA VAL A 62 6.13 9.69 -5.07
C VAL A 62 5.58 8.46 -5.78
N VAL A 63 6.43 7.73 -6.46
CA VAL A 63 6.04 6.50 -7.15
C VAL A 63 6.71 5.33 -6.44
N VAL A 64 5.94 4.33 -6.04
CA VAL A 64 6.47 3.13 -5.42
C VAL A 64 6.15 1.93 -6.29
N GLN A 65 7.15 1.08 -6.47
CA GLN A 65 7.00 -0.17 -7.18
C GLN A 65 7.41 -1.30 -6.25
N VAL A 66 6.62 -2.35 -6.17
CA VAL A 66 6.88 -3.50 -5.30
C VAL A 66 6.72 -4.80 -6.08
N LEU A 67 7.39 -5.84 -5.60
CA LEU A 67 7.24 -7.19 -6.12
C LEU A 67 6.83 -8.08 -4.95
N ILE A 68 5.66 -8.66 -5.00
CA ILE A 68 5.14 -9.54 -3.96
C ILE A 68 4.58 -10.80 -4.58
N GLY A 69 5.10 -11.95 -4.17
CA GLY A 69 4.61 -13.22 -4.68
C GLY A 69 4.74 -13.36 -6.19
N GLY A 70 5.78 -12.79 -6.76
CA GLY A 70 5.98 -12.81 -8.20
C GLY A 70 5.14 -11.79 -8.97
N LYS A 71 4.36 -10.97 -8.27
CA LYS A 71 3.49 -9.98 -8.92
C LYS A 71 3.98 -8.58 -8.63
N GLN A 72 3.89 -7.70 -9.60
CA GLN A 72 4.35 -6.34 -9.46
C GLN A 72 3.18 -5.38 -9.27
N GLY A 73 3.39 -4.37 -8.44
CA GLY A 73 2.46 -3.26 -8.30
C GLY A 73 3.22 -1.95 -8.30
N LYS A 74 2.66 -0.93 -8.92
CA LYS A 74 3.27 0.40 -9.02
C LYS A 74 2.18 1.43 -8.90
N HIS A 75 2.37 2.41 -8.04
CA HIS A 75 1.34 3.44 -7.86
C HIS A 75 1.96 4.75 -7.37
N PRO A 76 1.53 5.88 -7.91
CA PRO A 76 1.93 7.18 -7.40
C PRO A 76 1.01 7.64 -6.28
N ALA A 77 1.53 8.44 -5.37
CA ALA A 77 0.72 9.09 -4.34
C ALA A 77 1.47 10.29 -3.76
N PRO A 78 0.79 11.18 -3.05
CA PRO A 78 1.45 12.35 -2.49
C PRO A 78 2.47 12.03 -1.41
N THR A 79 2.34 10.88 -0.73
CA THR A 79 3.28 10.48 0.31
C THR A 79 3.79 9.08 0.05
N VAL A 80 4.96 8.76 0.60
CA VAL A 80 5.56 7.44 0.46
C VAL A 80 4.64 6.38 1.07
N GLU A 81 4.11 6.66 2.25
CA GLU A 81 3.27 5.71 2.97
C GLU A 81 2.03 5.32 2.15
N GLU A 82 1.37 6.32 1.58
CA GLU A 82 0.20 6.05 0.77
C GLU A 82 0.57 5.31 -0.52
N ALA A 83 1.68 5.71 -1.15
CA ALA A 83 2.15 5.08 -2.38
C ALA A 83 2.50 3.61 -2.15
N VAL A 84 3.16 3.29 -1.03
CA VAL A 84 3.50 1.91 -0.68
C VAL A 84 2.22 1.09 -0.52
N CYS A 85 1.26 1.59 0.24
CA CYS A 85 0.00 0.87 0.47
C CYS A 85 -0.73 0.58 -0.84
N LYS A 86 -0.81 1.55 -1.72
CA LYS A 86 -1.51 1.37 -2.99
C LYS A 86 -0.74 0.44 -3.93
N ALA A 87 0.59 0.52 -3.94
CA ALA A 87 1.40 -0.34 -4.78
C ALA A 87 1.26 -1.82 -4.37
N VAL A 88 1.28 -2.11 -3.06
CA VAL A 88 1.16 -3.49 -2.60
C VAL A 88 -0.23 -4.05 -2.88
N LEU A 89 -1.28 -3.24 -2.78
CA LEU A 89 -2.62 -3.68 -3.13
C LEU A 89 -2.72 -3.98 -4.63
N LYS A 90 -2.10 -3.16 -5.47
CA LYS A 90 -2.08 -3.44 -6.90
C LYS A 90 -1.39 -4.76 -7.20
N ALA A 91 -0.27 -5.02 -6.55
CA ALA A 91 0.43 -6.29 -6.73
C ALA A 91 -0.45 -7.47 -6.33
N ARG A 92 -1.16 -7.35 -5.21
CA ARG A 92 -2.04 -8.43 -4.74
C ARG A 92 -3.23 -8.64 -5.67
N HIS A 93 -3.67 -7.60 -6.36
CA HIS A 93 -4.82 -7.71 -7.26
C HIS A 93 -4.41 -8.01 -8.72
N SER A 94 -3.15 -8.20 -8.98
CA SER A 94 -2.69 -8.50 -10.34
C SER A 94 -3.03 -9.91 -10.76
#